data_e215c4cc94a1ea9b1c14cb4b421ddb42
#
_entry.id   e215c4cc94a1ea9b1c14cb4b421ddb42
#
_cell.length_a   1.000
_cell.length_b   1.000
_cell.length_c   1.000
_cell.angle_alpha   90.00
_cell.angle_beta   90.00
_cell.angle_gamma   90.00
#
_symmetry.space_group_name_H-M   'P 1'
#
loop_
_entity.id
_entity.type
_entity.pdbx_description
1 polymer ?
#
loop_
_entity_poly.entity_id
_entity_poly.type
_entity_poly.pdbx_seq_one_letter_code
_entity_poly.pdbx_strand_id
1 'polypeptide(L)'
;MKNKLLLVSCALFLFSGTAFAENLLVTKTSGGVDEEGTLPYVVANAPGGSVIELSIGDETTVTIPETILIDKNLTIDGKGKTISVAEPGVSNYRIFKIGLYKPEDGAELISLTLKNCTLYGGDGTALVDTETTMATWSATILVGKNGTLTGENLIFEKAKNGYAAGIMACGDITLTNCIFKGLSGTSAGGALYTNSGVTGRFTGCTFENNTNTTHGGAVACSGSTNYFTDCVFTGNTVTGASSDGGAIFLQKVGASAEIVNCTFTQNSTTRYGVQ
;
A
#
# COMPACT_ATOMS: atom_id res chain seq x y z
N MET A 1 -32.79 -53.34 27.51
CA MET A 1 -32.50 -52.00 26.89
C MET A 1 -31.07 -52.03 26.38
N LYS A 2 -30.89 -52.09 25.04
CA LYS A 2 -29.56 -52.21 24.39
C LYS A 2 -29.13 -50.83 23.94
N ASN A 3 -28.09 -50.26 24.58
CA ASN A 3 -27.45 -49.04 24.13
C ASN A 3 -26.63 -49.32 22.88
N LYS A 4 -27.01 -48.71 21.73
CA LYS A 4 -26.18 -48.68 20.54
C LYS A 4 -25.22 -47.48 20.65
N LEU A 5 -23.93 -47.79 20.81
CA LEU A 5 -22.84 -46.85 20.71
C LEU A 5 -22.64 -46.52 19.21
N LEU A 6 -22.90 -45.30 18.84
CA LEU A 6 -22.66 -44.80 17.49
C LEU A 6 -21.19 -44.34 17.41
N LEU A 7 -20.34 -45.13 16.79
CA LEU A 7 -18.97 -44.73 16.45
C LEU A 7 -19.06 -43.79 15.25
N VAL A 8 -18.81 -42.49 15.49
CA VAL A 8 -18.55 -41.51 14.42
C VAL A 8 -17.10 -41.70 14.01
N SER A 9 -16.87 -42.34 12.89
CA SER A 9 -15.56 -42.47 12.24
C SER A 9 -15.21 -41.08 11.65
N CYS A 10 -14.33 -40.35 12.32
CA CYS A 10 -13.70 -39.16 11.79
C CYS A 10 -12.64 -39.59 10.77
N ALA A 11 -12.98 -39.66 9.51
CA ALA A 11 -12.02 -39.90 8.43
C ALA A 11 -11.13 -38.66 8.30
N LEU A 12 -9.91 -38.74 8.83
CA LEU A 12 -8.84 -37.76 8.63
C LEU A 12 -8.36 -37.90 7.16
N PHE A 13 -8.93 -37.14 6.26
CA PHE A 13 -8.39 -36.98 4.91
C PHE A 13 -7.14 -36.12 4.98
N LEU A 14 -5.96 -36.76 5.02
CA LEU A 14 -4.70 -36.14 4.69
C LEU A 14 -4.68 -35.85 3.17
N PHE A 15 -5.22 -34.73 2.76
CA PHE A 15 -4.98 -34.21 1.42
C PHE A 15 -3.57 -33.58 1.40
N SER A 16 -2.58 -34.30 0.90
CA SER A 16 -1.37 -33.74 0.31
C SER A 16 -1.73 -33.23 -1.10
N GLY A 17 -2.59 -32.23 -1.17
CA GLY A 17 -2.95 -31.56 -2.40
C GLY A 17 -2.24 -30.23 -2.46
N THR A 18 -1.60 -29.92 -3.59
CA THR A 18 -1.25 -28.56 -3.97
C THR A 18 -2.47 -27.67 -3.71
N ALA A 19 -2.32 -26.73 -2.79
CA ALA A 19 -3.39 -25.77 -2.51
C ALA A 19 -3.64 -24.98 -3.81
N PHE A 20 -4.74 -25.26 -4.48
CA PHE A 20 -5.20 -24.43 -5.58
C PHE A 20 -5.56 -23.08 -4.99
N ALA A 21 -5.12 -22.00 -5.68
CA ALA A 21 -5.51 -20.65 -5.33
C ALA A 21 -7.04 -20.57 -5.31
N GLU A 22 -7.62 -20.35 -4.14
CA GLU A 22 -9.06 -20.27 -3.96
C GLU A 22 -9.51 -18.82 -4.19
N ASN A 23 -10.58 -18.62 -4.96
CA ASN A 23 -11.20 -17.30 -5.10
C ASN A 23 -12.10 -17.05 -3.89
N LEU A 24 -11.69 -16.15 -3.02
CA LEU A 24 -12.42 -15.78 -1.82
C LEU A 24 -13.16 -14.45 -2.05
N LEU A 25 -14.39 -14.37 -1.57
CA LEU A 25 -15.23 -13.19 -1.78
C LEU A 25 -15.39 -12.36 -0.52
N VAL A 26 -15.13 -11.06 -0.63
CA VAL A 26 -15.56 -10.07 0.36
C VAL A 26 -16.98 -9.66 0.00
N THR A 27 -17.92 -9.93 0.91
CA THR A 27 -19.36 -9.73 0.68
C THR A 27 -19.97 -8.65 1.57
N LYS A 28 -19.21 -8.13 2.53
CA LYS A 28 -19.62 -7.06 3.45
C LYS A 28 -18.85 -5.78 3.20
N THR A 29 -19.52 -4.67 3.38
CA THR A 29 -18.97 -3.31 3.17
C THR A 29 -18.21 -2.76 4.36
N SER A 30 -18.32 -3.39 5.54
CA SER A 30 -17.64 -2.96 6.75
C SER A 30 -17.54 -4.09 7.76
N GLY A 31 -16.66 -3.94 8.75
CA GLY A 31 -16.45 -4.86 9.85
C GLY A 31 -15.00 -5.28 10.04
N GLY A 32 -14.71 -5.88 11.20
CA GLY A 32 -13.37 -6.27 11.64
C GLY A 32 -12.99 -7.71 11.26
N VAL A 33 -11.83 -8.12 11.79
CA VAL A 33 -11.23 -9.44 11.54
C VAL A 33 -12.08 -10.60 12.07
N ASP A 34 -12.93 -10.37 13.06
CA ASP A 34 -13.81 -11.40 13.65
C ASP A 34 -15.15 -11.56 12.93
N GLU A 35 -15.40 -10.77 11.89
CA GLU A 35 -16.67 -10.73 11.19
C GLU A 35 -16.56 -11.34 9.78
N GLU A 36 -17.12 -12.54 9.61
CA GLU A 36 -17.07 -13.29 8.33
C GLU A 36 -17.64 -12.46 7.16
N GLY A 37 -16.94 -12.52 6.02
CA GLY A 37 -17.31 -11.82 4.79
C GLY A 37 -16.78 -10.38 4.70
N THR A 38 -16.14 -9.85 5.76
CA THR A 38 -15.43 -8.56 5.71
C THR A 38 -14.04 -8.72 5.08
N LEU A 39 -13.47 -7.63 4.56
CA LEU A 39 -12.12 -7.69 3.99
C LEU A 39 -11.05 -8.09 5.03
N PRO A 40 -11.02 -7.55 6.26
CA PRO A 40 -10.08 -8.01 7.28
C PRO A 40 -10.21 -9.50 7.59
N TYR A 41 -11.44 -10.01 7.75
CA TYR A 41 -11.69 -11.43 8.01
C TYR A 41 -11.18 -12.33 6.87
N VAL A 42 -11.55 -12.00 5.63
CA VAL A 42 -11.16 -12.80 4.46
C VAL A 42 -9.65 -12.83 4.30
N VAL A 43 -8.95 -11.69 4.47
CA VAL A 43 -7.48 -11.63 4.41
C VAL A 43 -6.84 -12.49 5.51
N ALA A 44 -7.31 -12.39 6.75
CA ALA A 44 -6.75 -13.13 7.89
C ALA A 44 -6.89 -14.66 7.72
N ASN A 45 -8.03 -15.11 7.18
CA ASN A 45 -8.35 -16.54 7.04
C ASN A 45 -7.99 -17.14 5.67
N ALA A 46 -7.59 -16.34 4.68
CA ALA A 46 -7.19 -16.82 3.37
C ALA A 46 -5.94 -17.71 3.43
N PRO A 47 -5.90 -18.86 2.75
CA PRO A 47 -4.66 -19.57 2.50
C PRO A 47 -3.67 -18.73 1.69
N GLY A 48 -2.36 -18.96 1.87
CA GLY A 48 -1.35 -18.31 1.03
C GLY A 48 -1.57 -18.65 -0.46
N GLY A 49 -1.40 -17.65 -1.32
CA GLY A 49 -1.63 -17.75 -2.77
C GLY A 49 -3.07 -17.50 -3.21
N SER A 50 -4.01 -17.27 -2.29
CA SER A 50 -5.41 -17.02 -2.63
C SER A 50 -5.62 -15.72 -3.41
N VAL A 51 -6.70 -15.69 -4.19
CA VAL A 51 -7.24 -14.50 -4.83
C VAL A 51 -8.49 -14.05 -4.08
N ILE A 52 -8.50 -12.81 -3.62
CA ILE A 52 -9.62 -12.19 -2.88
C ILE A 52 -10.28 -11.17 -3.81
N GLU A 53 -11.59 -11.24 -3.97
CA GLU A 53 -12.35 -10.32 -4.81
C GLU A 53 -13.40 -9.55 -4.00
N LEU A 54 -13.53 -8.24 -4.25
CA LEU A 54 -14.58 -7.44 -3.63
C LEU A 54 -15.90 -7.66 -4.39
N SER A 55 -16.83 -8.38 -3.76
CA SER A 55 -18.14 -8.78 -4.32
C SER A 55 -19.28 -8.24 -3.45
N ILE A 56 -19.36 -6.91 -3.33
CA ILE A 56 -20.30 -6.18 -2.47
C ILE A 56 -21.54 -5.68 -3.22
N GLY A 57 -21.90 -6.32 -4.30
CA GLY A 57 -23.07 -5.94 -5.11
C GLY A 57 -22.96 -4.52 -5.68
N ASP A 58 -24.03 -3.74 -5.56
CA ASP A 58 -24.10 -2.36 -6.06
C ASP A 58 -23.35 -1.35 -5.17
N GLU A 59 -22.95 -1.74 -3.98
CA GLU A 59 -22.13 -0.89 -3.09
C GLU A 59 -20.76 -0.62 -3.70
N THR A 60 -20.23 0.56 -3.43
CA THR A 60 -18.97 1.01 -4.05
C THR A 60 -17.77 0.99 -3.10
N THR A 61 -18.02 0.91 -1.80
CA THR A 61 -16.96 1.10 -0.79
C THR A 61 -16.97 0.00 0.26
N VAL A 62 -15.78 -0.52 0.53
CA VAL A 62 -15.48 -1.34 1.71
C VAL A 62 -14.76 -0.47 2.72
N THR A 63 -15.33 -0.34 3.92
CA THR A 63 -14.73 0.43 5.02
C THR A 63 -14.06 -0.51 6.00
N ILE A 64 -12.79 -0.27 6.28
CA ILE A 64 -12.01 -1.06 7.24
C ILE A 64 -11.88 -0.29 8.56
N PRO A 65 -11.94 -0.95 9.73
CA PRO A 65 -11.81 -0.31 11.04
C PRO A 65 -10.37 -0.19 11.54
N GLU A 66 -9.44 -0.93 10.94
CA GLU A 66 -8.04 -1.05 11.36
C GLU A 66 -7.12 -1.43 10.22
N THR A 67 -5.81 -1.37 10.44
CA THR A 67 -4.80 -1.78 9.45
C THR A 67 -4.90 -3.28 9.16
N ILE A 68 -4.97 -3.64 7.89
CA ILE A 68 -4.92 -5.03 7.44
C ILE A 68 -3.47 -5.46 7.27
N LEU A 69 -3.05 -6.47 8.05
CA LEU A 69 -1.74 -7.07 7.93
C LEU A 69 -1.74 -8.12 6.82
N ILE A 70 -0.82 -8.00 5.88
CA ILE A 70 -0.53 -9.01 4.86
C ILE A 70 0.71 -9.77 5.32
N ASP A 71 0.52 -10.98 5.82
CA ASP A 71 1.55 -11.87 6.39
C ASP A 71 1.79 -13.12 5.53
N LYS A 72 1.16 -13.19 4.37
CA LYS A 72 1.26 -14.28 3.39
C LYS A 72 1.07 -13.73 1.97
N ASN A 73 1.43 -14.51 0.97
CA ASN A 73 1.26 -14.13 -0.44
C ASN A 73 -0.21 -14.11 -0.82
N LEU A 74 -0.73 -12.98 -1.28
CA LEU A 74 -2.13 -12.80 -1.65
C LEU A 74 -2.27 -11.95 -2.92
N THR A 75 -3.38 -12.16 -3.62
CA THR A 75 -3.88 -11.25 -4.65
C THR A 75 -5.22 -10.68 -4.17
N ILE A 76 -5.39 -9.35 -4.24
CA ILE A 76 -6.66 -8.68 -3.95
C ILE A 76 -7.09 -7.93 -5.22
N ASP A 77 -8.24 -8.30 -5.76
CA ASP A 77 -8.89 -7.61 -6.88
C ASP A 77 -10.07 -6.79 -6.35
N GLY A 78 -9.93 -5.47 -6.39
CA GLY A 78 -10.96 -4.56 -5.93
C GLY A 78 -12.18 -4.44 -6.84
N LYS A 79 -12.14 -4.99 -8.06
CA LYS A 79 -13.26 -4.93 -9.02
C LYS A 79 -13.80 -3.51 -9.25
N GLY A 80 -12.94 -2.49 -9.20
CA GLY A 80 -13.32 -1.09 -9.34
C GLY A 80 -13.93 -0.46 -8.08
N LYS A 81 -13.94 -1.17 -6.95
CA LYS A 81 -14.46 -0.67 -5.66
C LYS A 81 -13.41 0.15 -4.92
N THR A 82 -13.88 0.88 -3.91
CA THR A 82 -13.04 1.65 -2.99
C THR A 82 -12.80 0.87 -1.71
N ILE A 83 -11.55 0.86 -1.22
CA ILE A 83 -11.19 0.44 0.13
C ILE A 83 -10.87 1.71 0.90
N SER A 84 -11.63 1.99 1.96
CA SER A 84 -11.55 3.22 2.75
C SER A 84 -11.27 2.94 4.20
N VAL A 85 -10.50 3.81 4.86
CA VAL A 85 -10.51 3.89 6.32
C VAL A 85 -11.85 4.45 6.80
N ALA A 86 -12.22 4.22 8.08
CA ALA A 86 -13.52 4.61 8.60
C ALA A 86 -13.78 6.12 8.47
N GLU A 87 -12.79 6.93 8.85
CA GLU A 87 -12.87 8.40 8.79
C GLU A 87 -11.63 8.96 8.10
N PRO A 88 -11.65 9.15 6.77
CA PRO A 88 -10.53 9.68 6.02
C PRO A 88 -10.08 11.06 6.51
N GLY A 89 -8.78 11.16 6.86
CA GLY A 89 -8.19 12.37 7.45
C GLY A 89 -8.38 12.54 8.96
N VAL A 90 -9.01 11.58 9.63
CA VAL A 90 -9.15 11.48 11.10
C VAL A 90 -8.63 10.14 11.60
N SER A 91 -8.97 9.04 10.92
CA SER A 91 -8.47 7.70 11.24
C SER A 91 -6.95 7.64 11.08
N ASN A 92 -6.26 7.18 12.11
CA ASN A 92 -4.80 7.19 12.23
C ASN A 92 -4.18 5.80 11.99
N TYR A 93 -4.74 5.03 11.08
CA TYR A 93 -4.24 3.72 10.66
C TYR A 93 -4.11 3.63 9.13
N ARG A 94 -3.29 2.67 8.68
CA ARG A 94 -3.07 2.35 7.27
C ARG A 94 -4.20 1.50 6.71
N ILE A 95 -4.29 1.40 5.38
CA ILE A 95 -5.11 0.36 4.77
C ILE A 95 -4.35 -0.97 4.84
N PHE A 96 -3.11 -1.03 4.32
CA PHE A 96 -2.32 -2.26 4.34
C PHE A 96 -0.92 -2.09 4.95
N LYS A 97 -0.48 -3.13 5.67
CA LYS A 97 0.92 -3.37 6.03
C LYS A 97 1.33 -4.70 5.41
N ILE A 98 2.36 -4.71 4.56
CA ILE A 98 2.83 -5.89 3.84
C ILE A 98 4.16 -6.34 4.43
N GLY A 99 4.19 -7.52 5.04
CA GLY A 99 5.37 -8.06 5.71
C GLY A 99 5.83 -7.20 6.90
N LEU A 100 7.06 -7.43 7.34
CA LEU A 100 7.67 -6.82 8.52
C LEU A 100 8.71 -5.76 8.15
N TYR A 101 8.80 -4.69 8.92
CA TYR A 101 9.87 -3.69 8.78
C TYR A 101 11.22 -4.23 9.26
N LYS A 102 11.23 -5.03 10.33
CA LYS A 102 12.41 -5.70 10.90
C LYS A 102 12.18 -7.21 10.90
N PRO A 103 12.22 -7.87 9.73
CA PRO A 103 12.12 -9.31 9.70
C PRO A 103 13.36 -9.95 10.33
N GLU A 104 13.21 -11.14 10.87
CA GLU A 104 14.34 -12.00 11.27
C GLU A 104 15.16 -12.38 10.03
N ASP A 105 16.42 -12.73 10.22
CA ASP A 105 17.29 -13.19 9.13
C ASP A 105 16.68 -14.46 8.50
N GLY A 106 16.55 -14.45 7.18
CA GLY A 106 15.95 -15.55 6.43
C GLY A 106 14.42 -15.59 6.43
N ALA A 107 13.75 -14.56 6.93
CA ALA A 107 12.29 -14.45 6.83
C ALA A 107 11.82 -14.57 5.37
N GLU A 108 10.74 -15.31 5.16
CA GLU A 108 10.13 -15.44 3.82
C GLU A 108 9.67 -14.10 3.26
N LEU A 109 9.74 -13.97 1.94
CA LEU A 109 9.17 -12.81 1.24
C LEU A 109 7.66 -12.92 1.21
N ILE A 110 7.01 -11.83 1.57
CA ILE A 110 5.55 -11.68 1.54
C ILE A 110 5.17 -10.79 0.38
N SER A 111 4.31 -11.28 -0.51
CA SER A 111 3.87 -10.53 -1.68
C SER A 111 2.39 -10.21 -1.64
N LEU A 112 2.05 -8.95 -1.90
CA LEU A 112 0.71 -8.53 -2.23
C LEU A 112 0.63 -8.11 -3.69
N THR A 113 -0.27 -8.74 -4.46
CA THR A 113 -0.74 -8.19 -5.72
C THR A 113 -2.08 -7.51 -5.47
N LEU A 114 -2.14 -6.19 -5.67
CA LEU A 114 -3.35 -5.39 -5.46
C LEU A 114 -3.76 -4.74 -6.78
N LYS A 115 -5.01 -4.88 -7.17
CA LYS A 115 -5.45 -4.36 -8.46
C LYS A 115 -6.89 -3.85 -8.48
N ASN A 116 -7.15 -2.93 -9.42
CA ASN A 116 -8.46 -2.43 -9.75
C ASN A 116 -9.24 -1.87 -8.55
N CYS A 117 -8.63 -1.01 -7.73
CA CYS A 117 -9.33 -0.37 -6.62
C CYS A 117 -8.84 1.05 -6.33
N THR A 118 -9.72 1.82 -5.69
CA THR A 118 -9.37 3.09 -5.06
C THR A 118 -9.02 2.84 -3.59
N LEU A 119 -7.91 3.40 -3.14
CA LEU A 119 -7.47 3.42 -1.75
C LEU A 119 -7.72 4.83 -1.20
N TYR A 120 -8.68 4.95 -0.30
CA TYR A 120 -9.19 6.23 0.15
C TYR A 120 -8.86 6.50 1.62
N GLY A 121 -8.03 7.50 1.86
CA GLY A 121 -7.54 7.83 3.19
C GLY A 121 -6.32 6.98 3.58
N GLY A 122 -6.13 6.87 4.88
CA GLY A 122 -4.95 6.24 5.48
C GLY A 122 -4.01 7.31 6.05
N ASP A 123 -3.79 7.21 7.35
CA ASP A 123 -2.90 8.08 8.10
C ASP A 123 -2.32 7.27 9.26
N GLY A 124 -1.13 6.78 9.14
CA GLY A 124 -0.50 5.96 10.18
C GLY A 124 0.19 6.76 11.30
N THR A 125 -0.16 8.02 11.55
CA THR A 125 0.58 8.90 12.49
C THR A 125 0.54 8.48 13.94
N ALA A 126 -0.48 7.77 14.41
CA ALA A 126 -0.60 7.33 15.79
C ALA A 126 -0.29 5.84 16.01
N LEU A 127 0.12 5.11 14.96
CA LEU A 127 0.51 3.72 15.12
C LEU A 127 1.86 3.64 15.81
N VAL A 128 1.85 3.30 17.09
CA VAL A 128 3.02 2.73 17.74
C VAL A 128 3.19 1.33 17.15
N ASP A 129 3.82 1.26 15.98
CA ASP A 129 4.27 0.00 15.44
C ASP A 129 5.44 -0.45 16.34
N THR A 130 5.26 -1.51 17.09
CA THR A 130 6.28 -2.07 17.99
C THR A 130 7.54 -2.48 17.24
N GLU A 131 7.47 -2.64 15.94
CA GLU A 131 8.61 -2.97 15.08
C GLU A 131 9.38 -1.76 14.57
N THR A 132 8.73 -0.59 14.55
CA THR A 132 9.37 0.66 14.16
C THR A 132 9.37 1.61 15.35
N THR A 133 10.52 2.07 15.78
CA THR A 133 10.65 3.18 16.73
C THR A 133 10.21 4.51 16.12
N MET A 134 9.65 4.48 14.92
CA MET A 134 9.24 5.65 14.15
C MET A 134 7.72 5.63 13.94
N ALA A 135 6.99 6.13 14.92
CA ALA A 135 5.54 6.40 14.83
C ALA A 135 5.15 7.31 13.65
N THR A 136 6.11 7.91 12.96
CA THR A 136 5.92 8.89 11.89
C THR A 136 5.97 8.30 10.47
N TRP A 137 6.20 6.99 10.32
CA TRP A 137 6.27 6.36 9.00
C TRP A 137 4.88 5.93 8.53
N SER A 138 4.03 6.92 8.41
CA SER A 138 2.65 6.73 7.96
C SER A 138 2.54 6.76 6.45
N ALA A 139 1.66 5.93 5.94
CA ALA A 139 1.24 5.88 4.55
C ALA A 139 -0.07 5.08 4.47
N THR A 140 -0.78 5.20 3.36
CA THR A 140 -1.91 4.31 3.04
C THR A 140 -1.45 2.85 3.00
N ILE A 141 -0.28 2.59 2.38
CA ILE A 141 0.37 1.27 2.37
C ILE A 141 1.80 1.39 2.91
N LEU A 142 2.15 0.52 3.86
CA LEU A 142 3.53 0.25 4.25
C LEU A 142 3.98 -1.08 3.65
N VAL A 143 5.07 -1.06 2.88
CA VAL A 143 5.76 -2.27 2.41
C VAL A 143 6.98 -2.48 3.29
N GLY A 144 6.99 -3.54 4.08
CA GLY A 144 8.08 -3.92 4.96
C GLY A 144 9.29 -4.45 4.19
N LYS A 145 10.41 -4.72 4.88
CA LYS A 145 11.66 -5.17 4.23
C LYS A 145 11.55 -6.55 3.59
N ASN A 146 10.74 -7.45 4.16
CA ASN A 146 10.41 -8.73 3.53
C ASN A 146 9.09 -8.67 2.77
N GLY A 147 8.51 -7.49 2.57
CA GLY A 147 7.31 -7.27 1.78
C GLY A 147 7.64 -6.91 0.34
N THR A 148 6.75 -7.26 -0.59
CA THR A 148 6.73 -6.75 -1.96
C THR A 148 5.32 -6.38 -2.36
N LEU A 149 5.19 -5.31 -3.16
CA LEU A 149 3.90 -4.87 -3.68
C LEU A 149 3.93 -4.84 -5.21
N THR A 150 2.98 -5.54 -5.82
CA THR A 150 2.62 -5.36 -7.23
C THR A 150 1.25 -4.68 -7.28
N GLY A 151 1.18 -3.48 -7.86
CA GLY A 151 -0.04 -2.69 -7.97
C GLY A 151 -0.43 -2.45 -9.42
N GLU A 152 -1.70 -2.63 -9.76
CA GLU A 152 -2.22 -2.39 -11.09
C GLU A 152 -3.56 -1.65 -11.04
N ASN A 153 -3.69 -0.56 -11.80
CA ASN A 153 -4.91 0.25 -11.87
C ASN A 153 -5.40 0.71 -10.48
N LEU A 154 -4.48 1.16 -9.63
CA LEU A 154 -4.79 1.67 -8.30
C LEU A 154 -4.96 3.19 -8.32
N ILE A 155 -5.90 3.69 -7.52
CA ILE A 155 -6.07 5.12 -7.28
C ILE A 155 -5.87 5.39 -5.79
N PHE A 156 -4.98 6.32 -5.45
CA PHE A 156 -4.71 6.76 -4.08
C PHE A 156 -5.24 8.18 -3.90
N GLU A 157 -6.17 8.36 -2.97
CA GLU A 157 -6.79 9.65 -2.68
C GLU A 157 -6.96 9.91 -1.18
N LYS A 158 -6.99 11.19 -0.80
CA LYS A 158 -7.34 11.66 0.55
C LYS A 158 -6.44 11.17 1.69
N ALA A 159 -5.29 10.60 1.39
CA ALA A 159 -4.32 10.27 2.44
C ALA A 159 -3.51 11.52 2.81
N LYS A 160 -3.21 11.64 4.10
CA LYS A 160 -2.45 12.76 4.67
C LYS A 160 -1.40 12.25 5.64
N ASN A 161 -0.44 13.13 5.92
CA ASN A 161 0.59 12.97 6.94
C ASN A 161 1.66 11.91 6.64
N GLY A 162 2.65 11.85 7.51
CA GLY A 162 3.71 10.87 7.46
C GLY A 162 4.84 11.13 6.48
N TYR A 163 5.69 10.13 6.36
CA TYR A 163 6.81 10.20 5.42
C TYR A 163 6.34 10.33 3.99
N ALA A 164 5.40 9.48 3.59
CA ALA A 164 4.67 9.59 2.33
C ALA A 164 3.20 9.27 2.59
N ALA A 165 2.27 9.99 1.96
CA ALA A 165 0.86 9.75 2.24
C ALA A 165 0.32 8.49 1.54
N GLY A 166 0.81 8.15 0.34
CA GLY A 166 0.36 6.97 -0.41
C GLY A 166 1.10 5.70 -0.03
N ILE A 167 2.37 5.58 -0.40
CA ILE A 167 3.17 4.37 -0.14
C ILE A 167 4.50 4.71 0.53
N MET A 168 4.78 4.04 1.63
CA MET A 168 6.10 3.95 2.24
C MET A 168 6.69 2.57 1.91
N ALA A 169 7.74 2.52 1.09
CA ALA A 169 8.35 1.28 0.65
C ALA A 169 9.72 1.05 1.29
N CYS A 170 9.85 -0.05 2.04
CA CYS A 170 11.11 -0.62 2.53
C CYS A 170 11.45 -1.94 1.85
N GLY A 171 10.54 -2.49 1.06
CA GLY A 171 10.70 -3.61 0.13
C GLY A 171 10.32 -3.19 -1.28
N ASP A 172 10.58 -4.04 -2.25
CA ASP A 172 10.42 -3.74 -3.67
C ASP A 172 8.97 -3.50 -4.08
N ILE A 173 8.77 -2.58 -5.01
CA ILE A 173 7.45 -2.23 -5.51
C ILE A 173 7.43 -2.15 -7.04
N THR A 174 6.35 -2.65 -7.63
CA THR A 174 6.07 -2.55 -9.06
C THR A 174 4.65 -2.05 -9.25
N LEU A 175 4.50 -0.89 -9.89
CA LEU A 175 3.20 -0.24 -10.09
C LEU A 175 2.95 0.02 -11.58
N THR A 176 1.77 -0.34 -12.05
CA THR A 176 1.35 -0.12 -13.44
C THR A 176 0.01 0.60 -13.48
N ASN A 177 -0.07 1.69 -14.25
CA ASN A 177 -1.28 2.49 -14.45
C ASN A 177 -1.92 2.97 -13.13
N CYS A 178 -1.10 3.29 -12.13
CA CYS A 178 -1.58 3.79 -10.84
C CYS A 178 -1.65 5.32 -10.81
N ILE A 179 -2.62 5.85 -10.06
CA ILE A 179 -2.84 7.29 -9.91
C ILE A 179 -2.68 7.67 -8.44
N PHE A 180 -1.82 8.65 -8.18
CA PHE A 180 -1.61 9.27 -6.87
C PHE A 180 -2.09 10.71 -6.94
N LYS A 181 -3.21 11.02 -6.28
CA LYS A 181 -3.88 12.30 -6.49
C LYS A 181 -4.18 13.04 -5.19
N GLY A 182 -3.67 14.27 -5.09
CA GLY A 182 -3.98 15.17 -3.98
C GLY A 182 -3.55 14.65 -2.61
N LEU A 183 -2.46 13.89 -2.56
CA LEU A 183 -1.89 13.35 -1.34
C LEU A 183 -0.99 14.38 -0.66
N SER A 184 -0.89 14.32 0.67
CA SER A 184 -0.14 15.31 1.44
C SER A 184 0.78 14.63 2.47
N GLY A 185 2.05 14.48 2.10
CA GLY A 185 3.11 14.02 3.00
C GLY A 185 3.73 15.16 3.84
N THR A 186 4.43 14.83 4.91
CA THR A 186 5.06 15.81 5.81
C THR A 186 6.58 15.71 5.87
N SER A 187 7.18 14.57 5.53
CA SER A 187 8.62 14.37 5.73
C SER A 187 9.40 14.04 4.45
N ALA A 188 8.91 13.18 3.58
CA ALA A 188 9.60 12.87 2.33
C ALA A 188 8.65 12.18 1.34
N GLY A 189 8.41 12.78 0.19
CA GLY A 189 7.49 12.30 -0.83
C GLY A 189 6.01 12.57 -0.48
N GLY A 190 5.34 13.42 -1.25
CA GLY A 190 3.92 13.67 -1.05
C GLY A 190 3.08 12.41 -1.24
N ALA A 191 3.43 11.60 -2.21
CA ALA A 191 2.74 10.36 -2.55
C ALA A 191 3.54 9.11 -2.21
N LEU A 192 4.84 9.09 -2.50
CA LEU A 192 5.66 7.90 -2.46
C LEU A 192 7.03 8.16 -1.83
N TYR A 193 7.45 7.26 -0.95
CA TYR A 193 8.82 7.19 -0.46
C TYR A 193 9.39 5.79 -0.67
N THR A 194 10.58 5.70 -1.25
CA THR A 194 11.35 4.46 -1.40
C THR A 194 12.63 4.52 -0.58
N ASN A 195 12.80 3.57 0.36
CA ASN A 195 13.92 3.53 1.29
C ASN A 195 15.15 2.84 0.68
N SER A 196 16.29 2.92 1.38
CA SER A 196 17.56 2.33 0.93
C SER A 196 17.44 0.85 0.60
N GLY A 197 18.01 0.47 -0.54
CA GLY A 197 18.00 -0.90 -1.07
C GLY A 197 16.75 -1.29 -1.83
N VAL A 198 15.71 -0.45 -1.85
CA VAL A 198 14.47 -0.71 -2.59
C VAL A 198 14.67 -0.53 -4.10
N THR A 199 14.08 -1.43 -4.87
CA THR A 199 13.87 -1.26 -6.31
C THR A 199 12.40 -0.89 -6.57
N GLY A 200 12.17 0.31 -7.11
CA GLY A 200 10.85 0.79 -7.53
C GLY A 200 10.71 0.75 -9.05
N ARG A 201 9.61 0.20 -9.57
CA ARG A 201 9.28 0.19 -11.01
C ARG A 201 7.90 0.76 -11.23
N PHE A 202 7.80 1.81 -12.03
CA PHE A 202 6.57 2.56 -12.27
C PHE A 202 6.35 2.71 -13.76
N THR A 203 5.23 2.18 -14.27
CA THR A 203 4.89 2.26 -15.69
C THR A 203 3.50 2.85 -15.86
N GLY A 204 3.37 3.89 -16.68
CA GLY A 204 2.09 4.54 -16.96
C GLY A 204 1.43 5.20 -15.73
N CYS A 205 2.20 5.48 -14.68
CA CYS A 205 1.67 6.05 -13.44
C CYS A 205 1.50 7.58 -13.53
N THR A 206 0.49 8.10 -12.84
CA THR A 206 0.23 9.54 -12.72
C THR A 206 0.39 10.00 -11.27
N PHE A 207 1.18 11.05 -11.08
CA PHE A 207 1.35 11.75 -9.81
C PHE A 207 0.81 13.17 -9.97
N GLU A 208 -0.37 13.45 -9.40
CA GLU A 208 -1.10 14.68 -9.64
C GLU A 208 -1.41 15.44 -8.35
N ASN A 209 -1.00 16.72 -8.29
CA ASN A 209 -1.34 17.64 -7.20
C ASN A 209 -0.97 17.10 -5.81
N ASN A 210 0.12 16.32 -5.69
CA ASN A 210 0.61 15.85 -4.42
C ASN A 210 1.49 16.91 -3.77
N THR A 211 1.47 16.98 -2.45
CA THR A 211 2.22 17.98 -1.68
C THR A 211 3.10 17.35 -0.62
N ASN A 212 4.23 17.98 -0.34
CA ASN A 212 5.08 17.64 0.80
C ASN A 212 5.60 18.91 1.47
N THR A 213 5.92 18.84 2.76
CA THR A 213 6.47 19.99 3.47
C THR A 213 8.00 20.07 3.42
N THR A 214 8.69 19.00 3.03
CA THR A 214 10.15 18.94 3.03
C THR A 214 10.77 18.63 1.67
N HIS A 215 10.59 17.44 1.13
CA HIS A 215 11.26 16.98 -0.09
C HIS A 215 10.35 16.12 -0.96
N GLY A 216 10.46 16.27 -2.28
CA GLY A 216 9.72 15.47 -3.25
C GLY A 216 8.22 15.71 -3.19
N GLY A 217 7.68 16.65 -3.95
CA GLY A 217 6.24 16.95 -3.97
C GLY A 217 5.41 15.71 -4.28
N ALA A 218 5.89 14.83 -5.16
CA ALA A 218 5.31 13.52 -5.39
C ALA A 218 6.14 12.41 -4.78
N VAL A 219 7.42 12.29 -5.13
CA VAL A 219 8.26 11.12 -4.83
C VAL A 219 9.56 11.53 -4.16
N ALA A 220 9.97 10.81 -3.11
CA ALA A 220 11.33 10.88 -2.60
C ALA A 220 11.98 9.49 -2.59
N CYS A 221 13.21 9.43 -3.12
CA CYS A 221 14.03 8.24 -3.25
C CYS A 221 15.23 8.35 -2.32
N SER A 222 15.36 7.48 -1.33
CA SER A 222 16.42 7.54 -0.33
C SER A 222 17.35 6.32 -0.40
N GLY A 223 18.42 6.40 -1.19
CA GLY A 223 19.35 5.28 -1.40
C GLY A 223 18.71 4.09 -2.12
N SER A 224 17.69 4.33 -2.92
CA SER A 224 16.92 3.36 -3.69
C SER A 224 17.14 3.54 -5.19
N THR A 225 16.84 2.51 -5.98
CA THR A 225 16.87 2.55 -7.45
C THR A 225 15.45 2.54 -7.99
N ASN A 226 15.09 3.58 -8.77
CA ASN A 226 13.73 3.73 -9.26
C ASN A 226 13.71 3.88 -10.79
N TYR A 227 12.71 3.27 -11.42
CA TYR A 227 12.49 3.30 -12.86
C TYR A 227 11.10 3.87 -13.13
N PHE A 228 11.03 5.00 -13.84
CA PHE A 228 9.78 5.63 -14.25
C PHE A 228 9.69 5.59 -15.78
N THR A 229 8.69 4.89 -16.30
CA THR A 229 8.44 4.77 -17.74
C THR A 229 7.03 5.22 -18.05
N ASP A 230 6.87 6.09 -19.04
CA ASP A 230 5.55 6.61 -19.48
C ASP A 230 4.74 7.28 -18.34
N CYS A 231 5.41 7.87 -17.34
CA CYS A 231 4.76 8.47 -16.18
C CYS A 231 4.49 9.97 -16.37
N VAL A 232 3.46 10.45 -15.65
CA VAL A 232 3.08 11.88 -15.64
C VAL A 232 3.21 12.43 -14.22
N PHE A 233 3.94 13.54 -14.09
CA PHE A 233 4.08 14.30 -12.85
C PHE A 233 3.54 15.72 -13.09
N THR A 234 2.39 16.05 -12.50
CA THR A 234 1.75 17.34 -12.73
C THR A 234 1.27 18.00 -11.43
N GLY A 235 1.57 19.29 -11.28
CA GLY A 235 1.09 20.11 -10.16
C GLY A 235 1.61 19.67 -8.77
N ASN A 236 2.66 18.84 -8.70
CA ASN A 236 3.20 18.41 -7.41
C ASN A 236 4.04 19.53 -6.79
N THR A 237 3.92 19.72 -5.47
CA THR A 237 4.49 20.90 -4.81
C THR A 237 5.15 20.56 -3.50
N VAL A 238 6.32 21.15 -3.26
CA VAL A 238 6.95 21.17 -1.93
C VAL A 238 6.78 22.57 -1.33
N THR A 239 6.21 22.63 -0.11
CA THR A 239 5.78 23.87 0.53
C THR A 239 6.69 24.41 1.61
N GLY A 240 7.70 23.64 2.08
CA GLY A 240 8.61 24.07 3.15
C GLY A 240 9.73 24.99 2.68
N ALA A 241 10.19 25.87 3.55
CA ALA A 241 11.20 26.88 3.23
C ALA A 241 12.61 26.34 2.89
N SER A 242 12.92 25.10 3.31
CA SER A 242 14.20 24.42 3.04
C SER A 242 14.01 23.14 2.24
N SER A 243 13.21 23.20 1.22
CA SER A 243 12.65 22.04 0.52
C SER A 243 13.13 21.93 -0.91
N ASP A 244 13.29 20.69 -1.39
CA ASP A 244 13.85 20.40 -2.70
C ASP A 244 12.96 19.36 -3.45
N GLY A 245 13.03 19.39 -4.82
CA GLY A 245 12.38 18.44 -5.69
C GLY A 245 10.85 18.58 -5.77
N GLY A 246 10.37 19.53 -6.55
CA GLY A 246 8.92 19.75 -6.73
C GLY A 246 8.15 18.50 -7.14
N ALA A 247 8.71 17.65 -7.99
CA ALA A 247 8.16 16.34 -8.33
C ALA A 247 8.91 15.21 -7.65
N ILE A 248 10.18 14.99 -8.02
CA ILE A 248 11.01 13.91 -7.53
C ILE A 248 12.21 14.47 -6.76
N PHE A 249 12.58 13.84 -5.65
CA PHE A 249 13.77 14.15 -4.86
C PHE A 249 14.62 12.89 -4.67
N LEU A 250 15.91 12.98 -4.97
CA LEU A 250 16.89 11.93 -4.73
C LEU A 250 17.69 12.26 -3.48
N GLN A 251 17.57 11.44 -2.46
CA GLN A 251 18.21 11.60 -1.16
C GLN A 251 19.19 10.46 -0.90
N LYS A 252 20.31 10.77 -0.29
CA LYS A 252 21.41 9.87 0.05
C LYS A 252 22.21 9.35 -1.14
N VAL A 253 23.42 8.95 -0.84
CA VAL A 253 24.32 8.28 -1.79
C VAL A 253 23.69 6.97 -2.25
N GLY A 254 23.73 6.71 -3.56
CA GLY A 254 23.17 5.52 -4.17
C GLY A 254 21.69 5.66 -4.59
N ALA A 255 21.03 6.79 -4.26
CA ALA A 255 19.71 7.04 -4.82
C ALA A 255 19.81 7.31 -6.33
N SER A 256 19.00 6.63 -7.12
CA SER A 256 18.93 6.82 -8.57
C SER A 256 17.50 6.78 -9.10
N ALA A 257 17.26 7.51 -10.18
CA ALA A 257 16.02 7.44 -10.94
C ALA A 257 16.36 7.40 -12.43
N GLU A 258 15.92 6.36 -13.11
CA GLU A 258 15.87 6.30 -14.55
C GLU A 258 14.48 6.76 -15.01
N ILE A 259 14.44 7.74 -15.91
CA ILE A 259 13.21 8.41 -16.34
C ILE A 259 13.11 8.32 -17.85
N VAL A 260 12.15 7.55 -18.35
CA VAL A 260 11.95 7.30 -19.78
C VAL A 260 10.55 7.71 -20.19
N ASN A 261 10.46 8.55 -21.23
CA ASN A 261 9.19 9.00 -21.82
C ASN A 261 8.18 9.58 -20.79
N CYS A 262 8.68 10.29 -19.75
CA CYS A 262 7.85 10.89 -18.71
C CYS A 262 7.58 12.37 -18.98
N THR A 263 6.43 12.86 -18.49
CA THR A 263 6.01 14.25 -18.60
C THR A 263 6.03 14.92 -17.23
N PHE A 264 6.64 16.10 -17.15
CA PHE A 264 6.70 16.92 -15.94
C PHE A 264 6.11 18.30 -16.22
N THR A 265 5.01 18.67 -15.56
CA THR A 265 4.34 19.95 -15.77
C THR A 265 3.90 20.56 -14.45
N GLN A 266 4.09 21.86 -14.29
CA GLN A 266 3.60 22.65 -13.14
C GLN A 266 4.05 22.11 -11.76
N ASN A 267 5.15 21.34 -11.70
CA ASN A 267 5.71 20.93 -10.41
C ASN A 267 6.57 22.06 -9.84
N SER A 268 6.47 22.31 -8.52
CA SER A 268 7.10 23.48 -7.91
C SER A 268 7.70 23.20 -6.53
N THR A 269 8.64 24.05 -6.14
CA THR A 269 9.18 24.14 -4.78
C THR A 269 9.25 25.60 -4.38
N THR A 270 9.04 25.89 -3.08
CA THR A 270 9.08 27.27 -2.55
C THR A 270 10.49 27.79 -2.30
N ARG A 271 11.51 26.92 -2.27
CA ARG A 271 12.89 27.33 -1.90
C ARG A 271 13.57 28.21 -2.94
N TYR A 272 13.39 27.92 -4.20
CA TYR A 272 13.93 28.69 -5.31
C TYR A 272 12.82 28.90 -6.33
N GLY A 273 12.29 30.08 -6.40
CA GLY A 273 11.24 30.48 -7.35
C GLY A 273 11.64 30.35 -8.81
N VAL A 274 12.17 29.21 -9.21
CA VAL A 274 12.44 28.87 -10.59
C VAL A 274 11.23 28.13 -11.12
N GLN A 275 10.47 28.84 -11.91
CA GLN A 275 9.36 28.35 -12.73
C GLN A 275 9.89 27.53 -13.91
#